data_26211a3271a8e58551df9f253dd983bd
#
_entry.id   26211a3271a8e58551df9f253dd983bd
#
_cell.length_a   1.000
_cell.length_b   1.000
_cell.length_c   1.000
_cell.angle_alpha   90.00
_cell.angle_beta   90.00
_cell.angle_gamma   90.00
#
_symmetry.space_group_name_H-M   'P 1'
#
loop_
_entity.id
_entity.type
_entity.pdbx_description
1 polymer ?
#
loop_
_entity_poly.entity_id
_entity_poly.type
_entity_poly.pdbx_seq_one_letter_code
_entity_poly.pdbx_strand_id
1 'polypeptide(L)' 'MLERVKELASKEFSRLSGVEVKPENCYVVWFSKTLQNWKALVSTNKLHSSSNQGDYAEVTHNGDMDETYVDVYKKISN' A
#
# COMPACT_ATOMS: atom_id res chain seq x y z
N MET A 1 7.41 -2.65 -11.89
CA MET A 1 7.56 -2.04 -10.57
C MET A 1 6.23 -1.70 -9.90
N LEU A 2 5.32 -1.04 -10.61
CA LEU A 2 4.03 -0.67 -10.01
C LEU A 2 3.19 -1.89 -9.65
N GLU A 3 3.30 -2.96 -10.41
CA GLU A 3 2.60 -4.19 -10.09
C GLU A 3 3.08 -4.79 -8.77
N ARG A 4 4.38 -4.72 -8.51
CA ARG A 4 4.94 -5.20 -7.25
C ARG A 4 4.43 -4.39 -6.06
N VAL A 5 4.31 -3.07 -6.25
CA VAL A 5 3.80 -2.17 -5.23
C VAL A 5 2.36 -2.54 -4.87
N LYS A 6 1.54 -2.78 -5.89
CA LYS A 6 0.14 -3.17 -5.68
C LYS A 6 0.02 -4.51 -4.99
N GLU A 7 0.88 -5.47 -5.35
CA GLU A 7 0.88 -6.78 -4.70
C GLU A 7 1.18 -6.66 -3.21
N LEU A 8 2.20 -5.89 -2.86
CA LEU A 8 2.58 -5.71 -1.46
C LEU A 8 1.47 -5.02 -0.67
N ALA A 9 0.88 -3.97 -1.23
CA ALA A 9 -0.18 -3.25 -0.58
C ALA A 9 -1.42 -4.13 -0.39
N SER A 10 -1.80 -4.88 -1.43
CA SER A 10 -2.99 -5.72 -1.37
C SER A 10 -2.86 -6.81 -0.31
N LYS A 11 -1.67 -7.36 -0.13
CA LYS A 11 -1.44 -8.35 0.91
C LYS A 11 -1.67 -7.78 2.30
N GLU A 12 -1.19 -6.57 2.55
CA GLU A 12 -1.38 -5.93 3.84
C GLU A 12 -2.82 -5.54 4.07
N PHE A 13 -3.49 -5.01 3.05
CA PHE A 13 -4.91 -4.70 3.17
C PHE A 13 -5.72 -5.95 3.49
N SER A 14 -5.41 -7.07 2.82
CA SER A 14 -6.11 -8.32 3.06
C SER A 14 -5.87 -8.83 4.47
N ARG A 15 -4.64 -8.76 4.93
CA ARG A 15 -4.27 -9.24 6.27
C ARG A 15 -5.00 -8.46 7.36
N LEU A 16 -5.07 -7.15 7.20
CA LEU A 16 -5.67 -6.30 8.23
C LEU A 16 -7.19 -6.33 8.23
N SER A 17 -7.80 -6.47 7.05
CA SER A 17 -9.26 -6.43 6.94
C SER A 17 -9.92 -7.80 7.12
N GLY A 18 -9.17 -8.87 6.89
CA GLY A 18 -9.75 -10.21 6.88
C GLY A 18 -10.56 -10.51 5.62
N VAL A 19 -10.54 -9.59 4.65
CA VAL A 19 -11.23 -9.74 3.38
C VAL A 19 -10.19 -9.71 2.26
N GLU A 20 -10.37 -10.56 1.25
CA GLU A 20 -9.42 -10.59 0.15
C GLU A 20 -9.43 -9.29 -0.64
N VAL A 21 -8.27 -8.64 -0.72
CA VAL A 21 -8.05 -7.47 -1.56
C VAL A 21 -6.99 -7.87 -2.59
N LYS A 22 -7.34 -7.75 -3.87
CA LYS A 22 -6.44 -8.16 -4.95
C LYS A 22 -5.65 -6.96 -5.47
N PRO A 23 -4.48 -7.20 -6.09
CA PRO A 23 -3.71 -6.09 -6.67
C PRO A 23 -4.52 -5.26 -7.65
N GLU A 24 -5.41 -5.91 -8.41
CA GLU A 24 -6.26 -5.21 -9.38
C GLU A 24 -7.28 -4.28 -8.73
N ASN A 25 -7.52 -4.45 -7.43
CA ASN A 25 -8.39 -3.55 -6.67
C ASN A 25 -7.62 -2.36 -6.09
N CYS A 26 -6.32 -2.31 -6.32
CA CYS A 26 -5.46 -1.27 -5.80
C CYS A 26 -5.02 -0.32 -6.89
N TYR A 27 -4.73 0.91 -6.52
CA TYR A 27 -4.21 1.91 -7.45
C TYR A 27 -3.17 2.76 -6.76
N VAL A 28 -2.19 3.22 -7.51
CA VAL A 28 -1.10 4.03 -7.00
C VAL A 28 -1.53 5.49 -7.04
N VAL A 29 -1.55 6.12 -5.87
CA VAL A 29 -1.93 7.52 -5.74
C VAL A 29 -0.74 8.43 -6.01
N TRP A 30 0.43 7.97 -5.58
CA TRP A 30 1.63 8.79 -5.68
C TRP A 30 2.85 7.87 -5.69
N PHE A 31 3.85 8.26 -6.45
CA PHE A 31 5.09 7.50 -6.58
C PHE A 31 6.26 8.46 -6.76
N SER A 32 7.34 8.21 -6.03
CA SER A 32 8.56 8.99 -6.17
C SER A 32 9.75 8.07 -6.11
N LYS A 33 10.72 8.31 -6.98
CA LYS A 33 11.94 7.51 -7.02
C LYS A 33 13.14 8.43 -7.04
N THR A 34 14.12 8.13 -6.19
CA THR A 34 15.38 8.85 -6.13
C THR A 34 16.49 7.83 -6.06
N LEU A 35 17.30 7.74 -7.12
CA LEU A 35 18.36 6.75 -7.23
C LEU A 35 17.81 5.34 -7.05
N GLN A 36 18.24 4.62 -6.02
CA GLN A 36 17.81 3.26 -5.77
C GLN A 36 16.64 3.18 -4.79
N ASN A 37 16.21 4.32 -4.28
CA ASN A 37 15.13 4.37 -3.28
C ASN A 37 13.85 4.84 -3.93
N TRP A 38 12.72 4.26 -3.50
CA TRP A 38 11.44 4.73 -4.01
C TRP A 38 10.38 4.59 -2.92
N LYS A 39 9.31 5.34 -3.10
CA LYS A 39 8.17 5.34 -2.18
C LYS A 39 6.90 5.48 -2.99
N ALA A 40 5.88 4.74 -2.60
CA ALA A 40 4.60 4.77 -3.28
C ALA A 40 3.48 4.83 -2.27
N LEU A 41 2.42 5.54 -2.63
CA LEU A 41 1.21 5.59 -1.83
C LEU A 41 0.12 4.87 -2.63
N VAL A 42 -0.50 3.87 -2.02
CA VAL A 42 -1.45 2.98 -2.69
C VAL A 42 -2.76 2.97 -1.94
N SER A 43 -3.86 3.04 -2.66
CA SER A 43 -5.17 2.90 -2.08
C SER A 43 -5.91 1.78 -2.80
N THR A 44 -7.13 1.49 -2.34
CA THR A 44 -7.92 0.41 -2.93
C THR A 44 -9.39 0.78 -3.00
N ASN A 45 -10.06 0.24 -4.01
CA ASN A 45 -11.50 0.41 -4.19
C ASN A 45 -12.31 -0.39 -3.19
N LYS A 46 -11.69 -1.30 -2.47
CA LYS A 46 -12.39 -2.17 -1.50
C LYS A 46 -12.32 -1.66 -0.08
N LEU A 47 -12.15 -0.37 0.10
CA LEU A 47 -12.15 0.23 1.41
C LEU A 47 -13.56 0.24 2.00
N HIS A 48 -13.66 -0.16 3.26
CA HIS A 48 -14.91 -0.13 4.00
C HIS A 48 -14.71 0.68 5.27
N SER A 49 -15.63 1.59 5.54
CA SER A 49 -15.50 2.51 6.66
C SER A 49 -15.41 1.80 8.01
N SER A 50 -15.95 0.62 8.12
CA SER A 50 -15.97 -0.14 9.37
C SER A 50 -14.80 -1.12 9.49
N SER A 51 -13.96 -1.23 8.47
CA SER A 51 -12.90 -2.22 8.48
C SER A 51 -11.62 -1.66 9.10
N ASN A 52 -10.75 -2.57 9.52
CA ASN A 52 -9.44 -2.20 10.05
C ASN A 52 -8.35 -2.23 8.97
N GLN A 53 -8.74 -2.35 7.73
CA GLN A 53 -7.78 -2.49 6.64
C GLN A 53 -6.98 -1.23 6.35
N GLY A 54 -7.46 -0.06 6.82
CA GLY A 54 -6.81 1.19 6.54
C GLY A 54 -7.28 1.79 5.22
N ASP A 55 -6.94 3.05 4.98
CA ASP A 55 -7.37 3.78 3.79
C ASP A 55 -6.32 3.77 2.70
N TYR A 56 -5.05 3.67 3.05
CA TYR A 56 -3.96 3.61 2.08
C TYR A 56 -2.73 2.98 2.71
N ALA A 57 -1.84 2.53 1.86
CA ALA A 57 -0.57 1.93 2.27
C ALA A 57 0.58 2.72 1.67
N GLU A 58 1.60 2.94 2.48
CA GLU A 58 2.84 3.54 2.00
C GLU A 58 3.86 2.43 1.86
N VAL A 59 4.33 2.21 0.63
CA VAL A 59 5.35 1.21 0.34
C VAL A 59 6.67 1.94 0.14
N THR A 60 7.64 1.61 0.96
CA THR A 60 8.95 2.25 0.92
C THR A 60 10.01 1.22 0.61
N HIS A 61 10.86 1.52 -0.37
CA HIS A 61 11.97 0.65 -0.74
C HIS A 61 13.29 1.38 -0.54
N ASN A 62 14.19 0.77 0.23
CA ASN A 62 15.53 1.25 0.43
C ASN A 62 16.47 0.36 -0.40
N GLY A 63 16.95 0.88 -1.53
CA GLY A 63 17.76 0.12 -2.46
C GLY A 63 19.14 -0.22 -1.91
N ASP A 64 19.67 0.64 -1.04
CA ASP A 64 21.00 0.40 -0.46
C ASP A 64 21.01 -0.83 0.43
N MET A 65 19.91 -1.09 1.12
CA MET A 65 19.78 -2.23 2.02
C MET A 65 18.90 -3.33 1.44
N ASP A 66 18.37 -3.11 0.25
CA ASP A 66 17.45 -4.05 -0.42
C ASP A 66 16.29 -4.44 0.50
N GLU A 67 15.69 -3.44 1.13
CA GLU A 67 14.59 -3.64 2.06
C GLU A 67 13.35 -2.91 1.58
N THR A 68 12.19 -3.54 1.79
CA THR A 68 10.91 -2.95 1.42
C THR A 68 9.99 -3.00 2.63
N TYR A 69 9.35 -1.88 2.92
CA TYR A 69 8.43 -1.76 4.05
C TYR A 69 7.06 -1.36 3.55
N VAL A 70 6.03 -1.88 4.20
CA VAL A 70 4.66 -1.52 3.90
C VAL A 70 4.00 -1.03 5.18
N ASP A 71 3.60 0.22 5.20
CA ASP A 71 2.90 0.82 6.33
C ASP A 71 1.49 1.18 5.91
N VAL A 72 0.51 0.73 6.68
CA VAL A 72 -0.88 0.99 6.36
C VAL A 72 -1.41 2.07 7.28
N TYR A 73 -2.06 3.07 6.70
CA TYR A 73 -2.59 4.21 7.43
C TYR A 73 -4.10 4.26 7.30
N LYS A 74 -4.74 4.65 8.37
CA LYS A 74 -6.17 4.89 8.37
C LYS A 74 -6.40 6.38 8.44
N LYS A 75 -7.19 6.89 7.50
CA LYS A 75 -7.52 8.30 7.50
C LYS A 75 -8.41 8.61 8.68
N ILE A 76 -8.00 9.57 9.49
CA ILE A 76 -8.81 10.03 10.61
C ILE A 76 -9.69 11.15 10.09
N SER A 77 -10.99 10.94 10.19
CA SER A 77 -11.95 11.94 9.77
C SER A 77 -11.98 13.09 10.77
N ASN A 78 -11.94 14.28 10.27
CA ASN A 78 -12.09 15.47 11.11
C ASN A 78 -13.51 15.97 11.07
#